data_8a6037b1969a73731409df6f4cfd2bcc
#
_entry.id   8a6037b1969a73731409df6f4cfd2bcc
#
_cell.length_a   1.000
_cell.length_b   1.000
_cell.length_c   1.000
_cell.angle_alpha   90.00
_cell.angle_beta   90.00
_cell.angle_gamma   90.00
#
_symmetry.space_group_name_H-M   'P 1'
#
loop_
_entity.id
_entity.type
_entity.pdbx_description
1 polymer ?
#
loop_
_entity_poly.entity_id
_entity_poly.type
_entity_poly.pdbx_seq_one_letter_code
_entity_poly.pdbx_strand_id
1 'polypeptide(L)'
;MRIVWLVFLGLLMAMAIALPRLSHPYGAPKTLVLAAPRASTFASLRTAPPFTRADSVVAFGLAQQGTPYTYAGVSPITGFDCSGFIMYTFARFNVAVPHSTALLITVGRPVPRAEAQPGDIVVFTGTAETSTTPGHAGIVISHRGELPLRFVHASSARREPFVKVSQVETTDYERRFMQVRRVL
;
A
#
# COMPACT_ATOMS: atom_id res chain seq x y z
N MET A 1 53.89 -12.43 -15.61
CA MET A 1 52.97 -13.17 -14.72
C MET A 1 53.52 -13.49 -13.33
N ARG A 2 54.81 -13.76 -13.16
CA ARG A 2 55.42 -14.10 -11.84
C ARG A 2 55.44 -12.94 -10.84
N ILE A 3 55.60 -11.69 -11.28
CA ILE A 3 55.67 -10.49 -10.43
C ILE A 3 54.30 -10.18 -9.80
N VAL A 4 53.20 -10.40 -10.52
CA VAL A 4 51.82 -10.10 -10.01
C VAL A 4 51.51 -11.03 -8.82
N TRP A 5 51.90 -12.28 -8.86
CA TRP A 5 51.71 -13.24 -7.77
C TRP A 5 52.53 -12.91 -6.52
N LEU A 6 53.74 -12.40 -6.69
CA LEU A 6 54.55 -11.97 -5.55
C LEU A 6 54.00 -10.75 -4.84
N VAL A 7 53.45 -9.78 -5.58
CA VAL A 7 52.75 -8.61 -5.01
C VAL A 7 51.48 -9.03 -4.28
N PHE A 8 50.69 -9.95 -4.84
CA PHE A 8 49.47 -10.44 -4.21
C PHE A 8 49.74 -11.23 -2.91
N LEU A 9 50.81 -12.04 -2.88
CA LEU A 9 51.23 -12.78 -1.68
C LEU A 9 51.74 -11.85 -0.59
N GLY A 10 52.47 -10.79 -0.98
CA GLY A 10 52.96 -9.74 -0.05
C GLY A 10 51.81 -8.96 0.60
N LEU A 11 50.75 -8.62 -0.15
CA LEU A 11 49.56 -7.92 0.35
C LEU A 11 48.77 -8.80 1.33
N LEU A 12 48.60 -10.08 1.06
CA LEU A 12 47.94 -11.04 1.95
C LEU A 12 48.68 -11.23 3.27
N MET A 13 50.03 -11.27 3.21
CA MET A 13 50.83 -11.39 4.43
C MET A 13 50.83 -10.13 5.28
N ALA A 14 50.80 -8.93 4.67
CA ALA A 14 50.67 -7.65 5.37
C ALA A 14 49.29 -7.52 6.06
N MET A 15 48.21 -8.03 5.44
CA MET A 15 46.86 -8.00 6.00
C MET A 15 46.70 -8.95 7.20
N ALA A 16 47.45 -10.07 7.24
CA ALA A 16 47.42 -11.00 8.37
C ALA A 16 48.13 -10.48 9.62
N ILE A 17 49.08 -9.54 9.46
CA ILE A 17 49.84 -8.94 10.57
C ILE A 17 49.10 -7.73 11.16
N ALA A 18 48.20 -7.08 10.39
CA ALA A 18 47.50 -5.87 10.80
C ALA A 18 46.16 -6.13 11.54
N LEU A 19 45.76 -7.38 11.77
CA LEU A 19 44.58 -7.68 12.58
C LEU A 19 44.93 -7.45 14.07
N PRO A 20 44.37 -6.41 14.73
CA PRO A 20 44.56 -6.25 16.17
C PRO A 20 43.89 -7.45 16.86
N ARG A 21 44.66 -8.14 17.71
CA ARG A 21 44.15 -9.14 18.64
C ARG A 21 43.24 -8.42 19.64
N LEU A 22 41.95 -8.31 19.29
CA LEU A 22 40.91 -7.90 20.22
C LEU A 22 40.62 -9.06 21.19
N SER A 23 41.55 -9.25 22.15
CA SER A 23 41.24 -10.02 23.35
C SER A 23 40.35 -9.16 24.23
N HIS A 24 39.02 -9.34 24.08
CA HIS A 24 38.09 -8.82 25.08
C HIS A 24 38.22 -9.72 26.33
N PRO A 25 38.53 -9.16 27.51
CA PRO A 25 38.41 -9.92 28.74
C PRO A 25 36.91 -10.21 28.94
N TYR A 26 36.55 -11.47 28.88
CA TYR A 26 35.23 -11.96 29.22
C TYR A 26 35.00 -11.72 30.71
N GLY A 27 34.43 -10.58 31.07
CA GLY A 27 33.97 -10.28 32.42
C GLY A 27 32.89 -11.26 32.81
N ALA A 28 33.04 -11.93 33.94
CA ALA A 28 32.05 -12.87 34.48
C ALA A 28 30.66 -12.20 34.49
N PRO A 29 29.59 -12.94 34.13
CA PRO A 29 28.26 -12.39 34.09
C PRO A 29 27.86 -11.94 35.49
N LYS A 30 27.65 -10.64 35.69
CA LYS A 30 26.95 -10.13 36.87
C LYS A 30 25.55 -10.70 36.82
N THR A 31 25.23 -11.59 37.77
CA THR A 31 23.88 -12.12 37.97
C THR A 31 22.95 -10.93 38.28
N LEU A 32 22.32 -10.39 37.22
CA LEU A 32 21.19 -9.49 37.39
C LEU A 32 20.03 -10.31 37.92
N VAL A 33 19.75 -10.16 39.21
CA VAL A 33 18.51 -10.63 39.82
C VAL A 33 17.39 -9.81 39.12
N LEU A 34 16.81 -10.38 38.08
CA LEU A 34 15.65 -9.82 37.46
C LEU A 34 14.51 -9.94 38.44
N ALA A 35 14.11 -8.85 39.08
CA ALA A 35 12.89 -8.77 39.85
C ALA A 35 11.73 -9.22 38.94
N ALA A 36 11.02 -10.28 39.33
CA ALA A 36 9.89 -10.76 38.56
C ALA A 36 8.90 -9.62 38.32
N PRO A 37 8.51 -9.33 37.05
CA PRO A 37 7.55 -8.26 36.78
C PRO A 37 6.23 -8.64 37.46
N ARG A 38 5.73 -7.70 38.28
CA ARG A 38 4.41 -7.82 38.91
C ARG A 38 3.37 -8.14 37.84
N ALA A 39 2.57 -9.19 38.03
CA ALA A 39 1.57 -9.74 37.12
C ALA A 39 0.45 -8.75 36.69
N SER A 40 0.50 -7.49 37.10
CA SER A 40 -0.54 -6.50 36.84
C SER A 40 -0.34 -5.67 35.56
N THR A 41 0.75 -5.86 34.82
CA THR A 41 1.05 -5.00 33.62
C THR A 41 0.67 -5.65 32.28
N PHE A 42 0.19 -6.90 32.28
CA PHE A 42 -0.19 -7.60 31.04
C PHE A 42 -1.67 -7.42 30.62
N ALA A 43 -2.46 -6.68 31.39
CA ALA A 43 -3.90 -6.54 31.14
C ALA A 43 -4.27 -5.50 30.04
N SER A 44 -3.32 -4.93 29.32
CA SER A 44 -3.60 -3.89 28.30
C SER A 44 -2.88 -4.08 26.96
N LEU A 45 -2.54 -5.29 26.59
CA LEU A 45 -2.34 -5.58 25.16
C LEU A 45 -3.75 -5.64 24.55
N ARG A 46 -4.27 -4.50 24.13
CA ARG A 46 -5.39 -4.48 23.17
C ARG A 46 -4.92 -5.32 21.98
N THR A 47 -5.46 -6.54 21.86
CA THR A 47 -5.28 -7.34 20.65
C THR A 47 -5.76 -6.46 19.50
N ALA A 48 -4.85 -6.13 18.59
CA ALA A 48 -5.24 -5.44 17.36
C ALA A 48 -6.40 -6.24 16.74
N PRO A 49 -7.44 -5.57 16.22
CA PRO A 49 -8.53 -6.30 15.58
C PRO A 49 -7.97 -7.21 14.49
N PRO A 50 -8.55 -8.39 14.29
CA PRO A 50 -8.06 -9.32 13.28
C PRO A 50 -8.03 -8.65 11.92
N PHE A 51 -6.94 -8.87 11.19
CA PHE A 51 -6.73 -8.32 9.84
C PHE A 51 -7.87 -8.79 8.92
N THR A 52 -8.62 -7.84 8.37
CA THR A 52 -9.82 -8.14 7.58
C THR A 52 -9.49 -8.37 6.11
N ARG A 53 -10.45 -8.91 5.35
CA ARG A 53 -10.35 -9.01 3.90
C ARG A 53 -10.19 -7.62 3.24
N ALA A 54 -10.88 -6.62 3.79
CA ALA A 54 -10.77 -5.23 3.34
C ALA A 54 -9.34 -4.68 3.53
N ASP A 55 -8.71 -4.95 4.68
CA ASP A 55 -7.32 -4.55 4.94
C ASP A 55 -6.36 -5.19 3.94
N SER A 56 -6.61 -6.46 3.57
CA SER A 56 -5.80 -7.19 2.58
C SER A 56 -5.94 -6.56 1.18
N VAL A 57 -7.16 -6.20 0.76
CA VAL A 57 -7.44 -5.51 -0.51
C VAL A 57 -6.72 -4.17 -0.55
N VAL A 58 -6.84 -3.37 0.52
CA VAL A 58 -6.17 -2.07 0.62
C VAL A 58 -4.65 -2.20 0.58
N ALA A 59 -4.08 -3.09 1.39
CA ALA A 59 -2.64 -3.31 1.42
C ALA A 59 -2.09 -3.75 0.04
N PHE A 60 -2.80 -4.64 -0.65
CA PHE A 60 -2.42 -5.09 -1.98
C PHE A 60 -2.55 -3.98 -3.03
N GLY A 61 -3.61 -3.16 -2.96
CA GLY A 61 -3.78 -1.98 -3.82
C GLY A 61 -2.67 -0.95 -3.61
N LEU A 62 -2.32 -0.65 -2.36
CA LEU A 62 -1.22 0.26 -2.01
C LEU A 62 0.14 -0.26 -2.49
N ALA A 63 0.35 -1.57 -2.51
CA ALA A 63 1.58 -2.18 -3.03
C ALA A 63 1.76 -1.98 -4.54
N GLN A 64 0.72 -1.59 -5.29
CA GLN A 64 0.80 -1.28 -6.72
C GLN A 64 1.20 0.18 -7.00
N GLN A 65 1.43 1.02 -5.98
CA GLN A 65 1.82 2.43 -6.20
C GLN A 65 3.04 2.55 -7.12
N GLY A 66 3.00 3.54 -8.01
CA GLY A 66 4.03 3.75 -9.03
C GLY A 66 3.81 2.96 -10.33
N THR A 67 2.91 1.96 -10.36
CA THR A 67 2.58 1.26 -11.62
C THR A 67 1.98 2.25 -12.62
N PRO A 68 2.50 2.31 -13.87
CA PRO A 68 2.04 3.26 -14.88
C PRO A 68 0.55 3.14 -15.20
N TYR A 69 -0.08 4.26 -15.56
CA TYR A 69 -1.41 4.25 -16.15
C TYR A 69 -1.33 3.83 -17.62
N THR A 70 -2.14 2.86 -18.00
CA THR A 70 -2.32 2.44 -19.40
C THR A 70 -3.81 2.30 -19.66
N TYR A 71 -4.32 2.97 -20.73
CA TYR A 71 -5.72 2.84 -21.11
C TYR A 71 -6.08 1.36 -21.37
N ALA A 72 -7.20 0.91 -20.81
CA ALA A 72 -7.63 -0.49 -20.79
C ALA A 72 -6.63 -1.48 -20.15
N GLY A 73 -5.66 -0.98 -19.37
CA GLY A 73 -4.65 -1.80 -18.70
C GLY A 73 -5.19 -2.54 -17.48
N VAL A 74 -4.76 -3.80 -17.32
CA VAL A 74 -5.24 -4.72 -16.27
C VAL A 74 -4.12 -5.45 -15.53
N SER A 75 -2.87 -5.05 -15.73
CA SER A 75 -1.70 -5.78 -15.23
C SER A 75 -0.63 -4.85 -14.68
N PRO A 76 0.07 -5.19 -13.58
CA PRO A 76 1.18 -4.39 -13.08
C PRO A 76 2.37 -4.36 -14.05
N ILE A 77 2.46 -5.30 -15.01
CA ILE A 77 3.55 -5.38 -15.98
C ILE A 77 3.33 -4.36 -17.12
N THR A 78 2.09 -4.21 -17.59
CA THR A 78 1.75 -3.34 -18.73
C THR A 78 1.09 -2.03 -18.33
N GLY A 79 0.74 -1.88 -17.06
CA GLY A 79 0.03 -0.73 -16.50
C GLY A 79 -1.45 -1.03 -16.25
N PHE A 80 -2.10 -0.10 -15.56
CA PHE A 80 -3.53 -0.15 -15.21
C PHE A 80 -4.28 1.06 -15.72
N ASP A 81 -5.56 0.87 -16.13
CA ASP A 81 -6.53 1.95 -16.00
C ASP A 81 -7.24 1.89 -14.63
N CYS A 82 -8.11 2.87 -14.33
CA CYS A 82 -8.74 2.98 -13.01
C CYS A 82 -9.59 1.76 -12.65
N SER A 83 -10.38 1.24 -13.57
CA SER A 83 -11.24 0.07 -13.34
C SER A 83 -10.49 -1.25 -13.42
N GLY A 84 -9.46 -1.35 -14.26
CA GLY A 84 -8.57 -2.51 -14.36
C GLY A 84 -7.72 -2.69 -13.09
N PHE A 85 -7.24 -1.59 -12.49
CA PHE A 85 -6.60 -1.61 -11.19
C PHE A 85 -7.52 -2.18 -10.09
N ILE A 86 -8.77 -1.72 -10.05
CA ILE A 86 -9.77 -2.21 -9.09
C ILE A 86 -10.05 -3.70 -9.34
N MET A 87 -10.36 -4.07 -10.58
CA MET A 87 -10.62 -5.47 -10.95
C MET A 87 -9.46 -6.38 -10.55
N TYR A 88 -8.23 -6.02 -10.90
CA TYR A 88 -7.02 -6.77 -10.55
C TYR A 88 -6.85 -6.93 -9.05
N THR A 89 -7.04 -5.84 -8.29
CA THR A 89 -6.86 -5.82 -6.84
C THR A 89 -7.89 -6.72 -6.13
N PHE A 90 -9.15 -6.63 -6.50
CA PHE A 90 -10.22 -7.42 -5.89
C PHE A 90 -10.17 -8.89 -6.29
N ALA A 91 -9.82 -9.19 -7.55
CA ALA A 91 -9.69 -10.57 -8.05
C ALA A 91 -8.65 -11.38 -7.25
N ARG A 92 -7.60 -10.74 -6.73
CA ARG A 92 -6.58 -11.36 -5.85
C ARG A 92 -7.20 -11.99 -4.60
N PHE A 93 -8.36 -11.50 -4.18
CA PHE A 93 -9.08 -11.94 -2.98
C PHE A 93 -10.42 -12.64 -3.33
N ASN A 94 -10.55 -13.17 -4.55
CA ASN A 94 -11.75 -13.86 -5.03
C ASN A 94 -13.02 -12.98 -4.97
N VAL A 95 -12.91 -11.69 -5.24
CA VAL A 95 -14.03 -10.77 -5.39
C VAL A 95 -14.10 -10.31 -6.84
N ALA A 96 -15.13 -10.71 -7.55
CA ALA A 96 -15.33 -10.32 -8.94
C ALA A 96 -15.95 -8.92 -9.01
N VAL A 97 -15.27 -8.01 -9.70
CA VAL A 97 -15.77 -6.68 -10.06
C VAL A 97 -15.50 -6.40 -11.54
N PRO A 98 -16.39 -5.65 -12.23
CA PRO A 98 -16.25 -5.43 -13.67
C PRO A 98 -15.11 -4.47 -14.00
N HIS A 99 -14.46 -4.68 -15.16
CA HIS A 99 -13.52 -3.74 -15.77
C HIS A 99 -14.28 -2.63 -16.51
N SER A 100 -15.06 -1.83 -15.78
CA SER A 100 -15.84 -0.72 -16.33
C SER A 100 -16.30 0.21 -15.22
N THR A 101 -15.90 1.47 -15.26
CA THR A 101 -16.37 2.50 -14.30
C THR A 101 -17.88 2.68 -14.33
N ALA A 102 -18.50 2.55 -15.51
CA ALA A 102 -19.96 2.63 -15.68
C ALA A 102 -20.69 1.49 -14.95
N LEU A 103 -20.06 0.31 -14.82
CA LEU A 103 -20.64 -0.81 -14.09
C LEU A 103 -20.22 -0.80 -12.60
N LEU A 104 -19.07 -0.24 -12.24
CA LEU A 104 -18.63 -0.15 -10.84
C LEU A 104 -19.61 0.61 -9.95
N ILE A 105 -20.38 1.57 -10.50
CA ILE A 105 -21.38 2.31 -9.73
C ILE A 105 -22.61 1.45 -9.35
N THR A 106 -22.75 0.27 -9.91
CA THR A 106 -23.90 -0.64 -9.67
C THR A 106 -23.51 -1.88 -8.85
N VAL A 107 -22.22 -2.14 -8.60
CA VAL A 107 -21.78 -3.31 -7.82
C VAL A 107 -22.09 -3.19 -6.34
N GLY A 108 -22.30 -4.32 -5.67
CA GLY A 108 -22.53 -4.38 -4.23
C GLY A 108 -23.67 -3.45 -3.78
N ARG A 109 -23.52 -2.80 -2.63
CA ARG A 109 -24.50 -1.84 -2.08
C ARG A 109 -23.96 -0.41 -2.01
N PRO A 110 -24.81 0.62 -2.18
CA PRO A 110 -24.40 2.00 -1.96
C PRO A 110 -24.11 2.24 -0.48
N VAL A 111 -23.14 3.14 -0.21
CA VAL A 111 -22.74 3.55 1.13
C VAL A 111 -22.70 5.08 1.18
N PRO A 112 -23.26 5.72 2.21
CA PRO A 112 -23.08 7.15 2.42
C PRO A 112 -21.59 7.51 2.54
N ARG A 113 -21.17 8.66 1.97
CA ARG A 113 -19.75 9.09 2.01
C ARG A 113 -19.17 9.09 3.43
N ALA A 114 -19.92 9.55 4.43
CA ALA A 114 -19.48 9.56 5.83
C ALA A 114 -19.31 8.16 6.45
N GLU A 115 -19.84 7.13 5.81
CA GLU A 115 -19.72 5.72 6.24
C GLU A 115 -18.71 4.92 5.40
N ALA A 116 -18.01 5.59 4.48
CA ALA A 116 -16.96 4.97 3.69
C ALA A 116 -15.87 4.40 4.60
N GLN A 117 -15.35 3.24 4.23
CA GLN A 117 -14.33 2.53 4.99
C GLN A 117 -13.32 1.83 4.07
N PRO A 118 -12.17 1.38 4.60
CA PRO A 118 -11.17 0.68 3.80
C PRO A 118 -11.77 -0.47 2.98
N GLY A 119 -11.41 -0.54 1.69
CA GLY A 119 -11.89 -1.56 0.76
C GLY A 119 -13.20 -1.22 0.04
N ASP A 120 -13.87 -0.11 0.36
CA ASP A 120 -14.98 0.39 -0.46
C ASP A 120 -14.47 0.95 -1.79
N ILE A 121 -15.31 0.92 -2.82
CA ILE A 121 -15.01 1.51 -4.13
C ILE A 121 -15.65 2.90 -4.19
N VAL A 122 -14.84 3.95 -4.42
CA VAL A 122 -15.34 5.30 -4.68
C VAL A 122 -15.39 5.55 -6.19
N VAL A 123 -16.51 6.11 -6.68
CA VAL A 123 -16.76 6.39 -8.08
C VAL A 123 -16.94 7.89 -8.29
N PHE A 124 -16.36 8.40 -9.39
CA PHE A 124 -16.36 9.80 -9.79
C PHE A 124 -16.83 9.95 -11.24
N THR A 125 -17.32 11.13 -11.59
CA THR A 125 -17.59 11.49 -13.00
C THR A 125 -16.30 11.54 -13.81
N GLY A 126 -16.41 11.61 -15.13
CA GLY A 126 -15.31 11.96 -16.04
C GLY A 126 -14.69 13.32 -15.72
N THR A 127 -13.53 13.63 -16.35
CA THR A 127 -12.77 14.87 -16.08
C THR A 127 -13.36 16.11 -16.73
N ALA A 128 -14.22 15.98 -17.76
CA ALA A 128 -14.92 17.13 -18.34
C ALA A 128 -15.84 17.76 -17.31
N GLU A 129 -15.90 19.09 -17.25
CA GLU A 129 -16.73 19.83 -16.27
C GLU A 129 -18.22 19.47 -16.36
N THR A 130 -18.70 19.20 -17.56
CA THR A 130 -20.08 18.82 -17.83
C THR A 130 -20.37 17.33 -17.70
N SER A 131 -19.36 16.53 -17.33
CA SER A 131 -19.52 15.06 -17.21
C SER A 131 -20.45 14.70 -16.05
N THR A 132 -21.49 13.94 -16.35
CA THR A 132 -22.43 13.38 -15.37
C THR A 132 -22.37 11.86 -15.30
N THR A 133 -21.52 11.23 -16.12
CA THR A 133 -21.38 9.76 -16.18
C THR A 133 -20.15 9.28 -15.43
N PRO A 134 -20.17 8.06 -14.85
CA PRO A 134 -19.00 7.48 -14.21
C PRO A 134 -17.82 7.40 -15.17
N GLY A 135 -16.69 7.99 -14.80
CA GLY A 135 -15.48 8.05 -15.63
C GLY A 135 -14.18 7.78 -14.87
N HIS A 136 -14.26 7.67 -13.53
CA HIS A 136 -13.09 7.34 -12.71
C HIS A 136 -13.51 6.61 -11.44
N ALA A 137 -12.59 5.82 -10.87
CA ALA A 137 -12.84 5.12 -9.61
C ALA A 137 -11.53 4.82 -8.87
N GLY A 138 -11.65 4.53 -7.56
CA GLY A 138 -10.55 4.14 -6.69
C GLY A 138 -11.03 3.27 -5.53
N ILE A 139 -10.09 2.78 -4.73
CA ILE A 139 -10.34 1.98 -3.52
C ILE A 139 -10.11 2.87 -2.30
N VAL A 140 -11.11 3.02 -1.45
CA VAL A 140 -11.03 3.80 -0.20
C VAL A 140 -10.00 3.18 0.74
N ILE A 141 -9.17 4.03 1.35
CA ILE A 141 -8.17 3.63 2.35
C ILE A 141 -8.40 4.30 3.71
N SER A 142 -9.20 5.37 3.79
CA SER A 142 -9.57 6.02 5.05
C SER A 142 -10.52 5.16 5.87
N HIS A 143 -10.39 5.23 7.18
CA HIS A 143 -11.34 4.62 8.11
C HIS A 143 -12.64 5.43 8.16
N ARG A 144 -13.74 4.79 8.62
CA ARG A 144 -15.05 5.41 8.76
C ARG A 144 -14.96 6.69 9.60
N GLY A 145 -15.46 7.80 9.03
CA GLY A 145 -15.45 9.12 9.67
C GLY A 145 -14.10 9.85 9.61
N GLU A 146 -13.05 9.24 9.04
CA GLU A 146 -11.76 9.89 8.82
C GLU A 146 -11.84 10.85 7.63
N LEU A 147 -11.36 12.07 7.81
CA LEU A 147 -11.24 13.09 6.78
C LEU A 147 -9.80 13.58 6.67
N PRO A 148 -9.29 13.87 5.47
CA PRO A 148 -9.98 13.74 4.18
C PRO A 148 -10.21 12.27 3.80
N LEU A 149 -11.27 12.01 3.02
CA LEU A 149 -11.52 10.70 2.44
C LEU A 149 -10.43 10.39 1.39
N ARG A 150 -9.52 9.48 1.72
CA ARG A 150 -8.39 9.07 0.85
C ARG A 150 -8.70 7.78 0.12
N PHE A 151 -8.15 7.65 -1.06
CA PHE A 151 -8.30 6.46 -1.89
C PHE A 151 -7.06 6.21 -2.75
N VAL A 152 -6.79 4.95 -3.06
CA VAL A 152 -5.75 4.53 -4.01
C VAL A 152 -6.38 4.24 -5.36
N HIS A 153 -5.75 4.70 -6.45
CA HIS A 153 -6.28 4.57 -7.81
C HIS A 153 -5.19 4.65 -8.88
N ALA A 154 -5.44 4.12 -10.08
CA ALA A 154 -4.61 4.40 -11.26
C ALA A 154 -5.02 5.76 -11.85
N SER A 155 -4.15 6.74 -11.72
CA SER A 155 -4.38 8.13 -12.17
C SER A 155 -4.04 8.30 -13.63
N SER A 156 -4.96 8.88 -14.42
CA SER A 156 -4.70 9.30 -15.80
C SER A 156 -4.20 10.76 -15.93
N ALA A 157 -3.89 11.42 -14.80
CA ALA A 157 -3.41 12.78 -14.79
C ALA A 157 -2.06 12.91 -15.50
N ARG A 158 -1.90 13.92 -16.38
CA ARG A 158 -0.69 14.07 -17.23
C ARG A 158 0.62 14.13 -16.45
N ARG A 159 0.63 14.72 -15.25
CA ARG A 159 1.86 14.85 -14.43
C ARG A 159 2.16 13.60 -13.59
N GLU A 160 1.15 12.81 -13.30
CA GLU A 160 1.25 11.67 -12.38
C GLU A 160 0.41 10.49 -12.91
N PRO A 161 0.76 9.95 -14.10
CA PRO A 161 0.01 8.88 -14.76
C PRO A 161 0.42 7.50 -14.20
N PHE A 162 0.12 7.27 -12.93
CA PHE A 162 0.46 6.03 -12.24
C PHE A 162 -0.48 5.77 -11.05
N VAL A 163 -0.39 4.58 -10.48
CA VAL A 163 -1.12 4.23 -9.26
C VAL A 163 -0.60 5.06 -8.10
N LYS A 164 -1.50 5.81 -7.45
CA LYS A 164 -1.18 6.70 -6.34
C LYS A 164 -2.34 6.83 -5.35
N VAL A 165 -2.08 7.47 -4.22
CA VAL A 165 -3.10 7.91 -3.26
C VAL A 165 -3.51 9.35 -3.59
N SER A 166 -4.82 9.60 -3.54
CA SER A 166 -5.43 10.94 -3.60
C SER A 166 -6.47 11.09 -2.51
N GLN A 167 -6.96 12.31 -2.33
CA GLN A 167 -8.05 12.63 -1.40
C GLN A 167 -9.22 13.26 -2.14
N VAL A 168 -10.41 13.18 -1.56
CA VAL A 168 -11.62 13.75 -2.14
C VAL A 168 -11.72 15.24 -1.81
N GLU A 169 -11.69 15.60 -0.54
CA GLU A 169 -11.88 16.96 -0.05
C GLU A 169 -10.80 17.91 -0.58
N THR A 170 -11.21 19.13 -0.88
CA THR A 170 -10.35 20.23 -1.37
C THR A 170 -9.63 19.96 -2.71
N THR A 171 -10.10 18.96 -3.46
CA THR A 171 -9.56 18.61 -4.78
C THR A 171 -10.67 18.55 -5.83
N ASP A 172 -10.30 18.39 -7.12
CA ASP A 172 -11.28 18.18 -8.20
C ASP A 172 -12.17 16.94 -7.99
N TYR A 173 -11.70 15.97 -7.21
CA TYR A 173 -12.51 14.78 -6.87
C TYR A 173 -13.74 15.08 -6.04
N GLU A 174 -13.76 16.18 -5.25
CA GLU A 174 -14.94 16.58 -4.49
C GLU A 174 -16.09 16.97 -5.41
N ARG A 175 -15.82 17.80 -6.42
CA ARG A 175 -16.81 18.19 -7.44
C ARG A 175 -17.31 16.98 -8.25
N ARG A 176 -16.45 16.02 -8.50
CA ARG A 176 -16.70 14.84 -9.34
C ARG A 176 -17.26 13.66 -8.57
N PHE A 177 -17.35 13.74 -7.25
CA PHE A 177 -17.83 12.63 -6.42
C PHE A 177 -19.26 12.22 -6.81
N MET A 178 -19.45 10.92 -7.01
CA MET A 178 -20.75 10.33 -7.33
C MET A 178 -21.26 9.45 -6.18
N GLN A 179 -20.51 8.40 -5.84
CA GLN A 179 -21.00 7.40 -4.90
C GLN A 179 -19.84 6.56 -4.33
N VAL A 180 -20.08 5.95 -3.16
CA VAL A 180 -19.27 4.85 -2.62
C VAL A 180 -20.04 3.54 -2.71
N ARG A 181 -19.35 2.46 -3.06
CA ARG A 181 -19.91 1.10 -3.22
C ARG A 181 -19.17 0.10 -2.33
N ARG A 182 -19.89 -0.73 -1.60
CA ARG A 182 -19.33 -1.79 -0.77
C ARG A 182 -19.61 -3.15 -1.40
N VAL A 183 -18.54 -3.93 -1.60
CA VAL A 183 -18.56 -5.27 -2.21
C VAL A 183 -18.00 -6.36 -1.28
N LEU A 184 -17.44 -5.94 -0.13
CA LEU A 184 -16.87 -6.81 0.92
C LEU A 184 -17.81 -6.91 2.13
#